data_35b940ac3f852440873e30f6b59c5376
#
_entry.id   35b940ac3f852440873e30f6b59c5376
#
_cell.length_a   1.000
_cell.length_b   1.000
_cell.length_c   1.000
_cell.angle_alpha   90.00
_cell.angle_beta   90.00
_cell.angle_gamma   90.00
#
_symmetry.space_group_name_H-M   'P 1'
#
loop_
_entity.id
_entity.type
_entity.pdbx_description
1 polymer ?
#
loop_
_entity_poly.entity_id
_entity_poly.type
_entity_poly.pdbx_seq_one_letter_code
_entity_poly.pdbx_strand_id
1 'polypeptide(L)'
;KKARVLVIGDLIMDHFIWVKVRRISPEAPVPVVEVTSESIVLGGSANVVNNIHSLGGRASVTGVIGADNEGRRLVEMLREKGIEADGIIKDATRPTTIKTRIIAHSQQMVRFDREMKDKIGPDTTAKVLSYIKRAAKAADLVVISDYAKGLITQRLVEETNALCQRLGKPVAVDPKVEHFDFYKGVTIVTPNNLEASQASGVDITDNDTLHRAGEVLFNRLGCQALLITRGENGMSLFETSSETHIPTVAKEVFDVSGAGDTVISALTLSMAAGATVSDAAKISNHAAGIVVGVVGTATV
;
A
#
# COMPACT_ATOMS: atom_id res chain seq x y z
N LYS A 1 25.50 4.11 0.52
CA LYS A 1 24.85 2.90 -0.04
C LYS A 1 23.36 3.21 -0.17
N LYS A 2 22.75 3.01 -1.36
CA LYS A 2 21.30 3.21 -1.50
C LYS A 2 20.56 2.16 -0.66
N ALA A 3 19.60 2.58 0.15
CA ALA A 3 18.75 1.71 0.94
C ALA A 3 17.96 0.75 0.04
N ARG A 4 17.78 -0.50 0.47
CA ARG A 4 17.10 -1.57 -0.26
C ARG A 4 15.86 -2.00 0.49
N VAL A 5 14.71 -1.92 -0.15
CA VAL A 5 13.43 -2.32 0.42
C VAL A 5 12.83 -3.45 -0.40
N LEU A 6 12.43 -4.52 0.26
CA LEU A 6 11.62 -5.59 -0.33
C LEU A 6 10.15 -5.31 -0.04
N VAL A 7 9.35 -5.16 -1.09
CA VAL A 7 7.89 -4.99 -1.00
C VAL A 7 7.21 -6.34 -1.30
N ILE A 8 6.36 -6.77 -0.39
CA ILE A 8 5.52 -7.97 -0.50
C ILE A 8 4.08 -7.50 -0.48
N GLY A 9 3.30 -7.74 -1.55
CA GLY A 9 1.91 -7.32 -1.48
C GLY A 9 1.12 -7.48 -2.76
N ASP A 10 -0.14 -7.10 -2.67
CA ASP A 10 -1.10 -7.22 -3.77
C ASP A 10 -0.79 -6.22 -4.88
N LEU A 11 -0.48 -6.73 -6.05
CA LEU A 11 -0.18 -5.93 -7.25
C LEU A 11 -1.48 -5.52 -7.93
N ILE A 12 -1.64 -4.23 -8.18
CA ILE A 12 -2.85 -3.64 -8.75
C ILE A 12 -2.47 -2.77 -9.95
N MET A 13 -3.32 -2.75 -10.97
CA MET A 13 -3.31 -1.73 -12.01
C MET A 13 -4.50 -0.79 -11.80
N ASP A 14 -4.25 0.50 -11.75
CA ASP A 14 -5.29 1.52 -11.76
C ASP A 14 -5.48 2.01 -13.20
N HIS A 15 -6.68 1.81 -13.74
CA HIS A 15 -7.06 2.20 -15.09
C HIS A 15 -8.06 3.36 -15.01
N PHE A 16 -7.69 4.49 -15.58
CA PHE A 16 -8.51 5.69 -15.65
C PHE A 16 -8.99 5.87 -17.07
N ILE A 17 -10.32 6.03 -17.25
CA ILE A 17 -10.97 6.26 -18.52
C ILE A 17 -11.71 7.61 -18.44
N TRP A 18 -11.20 8.61 -19.14
CA TRP A 18 -11.87 9.91 -19.22
C TRP A 18 -12.89 9.88 -20.35
N VAL A 19 -14.09 10.36 -20.04
CA VAL A 19 -15.22 10.29 -20.95
C VAL A 19 -15.98 11.62 -21.05
N LYS A 20 -16.71 11.78 -22.16
CA LYS A 20 -17.78 12.77 -22.30
C LYS A 20 -19.12 12.08 -22.29
N VAL A 21 -20.07 12.62 -21.54
CA VAL A 21 -21.48 12.17 -21.57
C VAL A 21 -22.21 13.01 -22.60
N ARG A 22 -22.80 12.37 -23.62
CA ARG A 22 -23.52 13.10 -24.70
C ARG A 22 -25.03 12.93 -24.63
N ARG A 23 -25.52 11.78 -24.22
CA ARG A 23 -26.95 11.45 -24.23
C ARG A 23 -27.26 10.31 -23.26
N ILE A 24 -28.54 10.13 -22.98
CA ILE A 24 -29.04 8.91 -22.33
C ILE A 24 -29.22 7.85 -23.41
N SER A 25 -28.96 6.58 -23.12
CA SER A 25 -29.13 5.45 -23.99
C SER A 25 -30.62 5.26 -24.30
N PRO A 26 -31.00 4.94 -25.56
CA PRO A 26 -32.36 4.52 -25.88
C PRO A 26 -32.69 3.11 -25.36
N GLU A 27 -31.67 2.32 -24.98
CA GLU A 27 -31.83 0.92 -24.54
C GLU A 27 -32.08 0.80 -23.02
N ALA A 28 -31.62 1.78 -22.25
CA ALA A 28 -31.76 1.81 -20.79
C ALA A 28 -31.53 3.25 -20.26
N PRO A 29 -32.03 3.61 -19.06
CA PRO A 29 -31.83 4.92 -18.46
C PRO A 29 -30.39 5.12 -17.92
N VAL A 30 -29.40 4.91 -18.78
CA VAL A 30 -27.97 5.04 -18.48
C VAL A 30 -27.30 6.01 -19.47
N PRO A 31 -26.27 6.76 -19.05
CA PRO A 31 -25.54 7.64 -19.95
C PRO A 31 -24.77 6.85 -21.00
N VAL A 32 -24.78 7.33 -22.25
CA VAL A 32 -23.82 6.92 -23.27
C VAL A 32 -22.59 7.78 -23.14
N VAL A 33 -21.47 7.15 -22.90
CA VAL A 33 -20.19 7.82 -22.71
C VAL A 33 -19.28 7.61 -23.94
N GLU A 34 -18.56 8.67 -24.29
CA GLU A 34 -17.55 8.66 -25.36
C GLU A 34 -16.19 8.77 -24.71
N VAL A 35 -15.34 7.75 -24.90
CA VAL A 35 -13.97 7.76 -24.35
C VAL A 35 -13.15 8.82 -25.07
N THR A 36 -12.53 9.70 -24.28
CA THR A 36 -11.67 10.77 -24.78
C THR A 36 -10.18 10.47 -24.58
N SER A 37 -9.84 9.80 -23.48
CA SER A 37 -8.49 9.34 -23.20
C SER A 37 -8.51 8.23 -22.15
N GLU A 38 -7.41 7.48 -22.09
CA GLU A 38 -7.19 6.44 -21.10
C GLU A 38 -5.78 6.52 -20.55
N SER A 39 -5.61 6.18 -19.29
CA SER A 39 -4.28 5.96 -18.71
C SER A 39 -4.30 4.77 -17.76
N ILE A 40 -3.17 4.09 -17.68
CA ILE A 40 -2.94 2.99 -16.75
C ILE A 40 -1.72 3.34 -15.92
N VAL A 41 -1.86 3.21 -14.60
CA VAL A 41 -0.79 3.47 -13.65
C VAL A 41 -0.63 2.29 -12.68
N LEU A 42 0.54 2.21 -12.07
CA LEU A 42 0.84 1.25 -11.04
C LEU A 42 0.04 1.57 -9.78
N GLY A 43 -0.67 0.59 -9.22
CA GLY A 43 -1.46 0.70 -8.01
C GLY A 43 -1.09 -0.36 -6.98
N GLY A 44 -1.59 -0.21 -5.76
CA GLY A 44 -1.29 -1.11 -4.66
C GLY A 44 0.21 -1.22 -4.41
N SER A 45 0.69 -2.43 -4.16
CA SER A 45 2.12 -2.67 -3.89
C SER A 45 3.04 -2.27 -5.07
N ALA A 46 2.53 -2.24 -6.31
CA ALA A 46 3.30 -1.74 -7.45
C ALA A 46 3.49 -0.21 -7.38
N ASN A 47 2.54 0.53 -6.79
CA ASN A 47 2.70 1.95 -6.51
C ASN A 47 3.66 2.19 -5.35
N VAL A 48 3.61 1.37 -4.30
CA VAL A 48 4.59 1.46 -3.18
C VAL A 48 6.02 1.31 -3.69
N VAL A 49 6.29 0.28 -4.50
CA VAL A 49 7.64 0.07 -5.04
C VAL A 49 8.07 1.18 -6.00
N ASN A 50 7.14 1.73 -6.77
CA ASN A 50 7.37 2.87 -7.65
C ASN A 50 7.74 4.14 -6.85
N ASN A 51 7.04 4.44 -5.75
CA ASN A 51 7.35 5.55 -4.86
C ASN A 51 8.75 5.40 -4.23
N ILE A 52 9.09 4.21 -3.71
CA ILE A 52 10.42 3.95 -3.15
C ILE A 52 11.52 4.19 -4.21
N HIS A 53 11.28 3.75 -5.45
CA HIS A 53 12.22 3.95 -6.55
C HIS A 53 12.36 5.43 -6.92
N SER A 54 11.26 6.17 -7.04
CA SER A 54 11.25 7.62 -7.34
C SER A 54 11.98 8.43 -6.28
N LEU A 55 11.84 8.06 -5.00
CA LEU A 55 12.60 8.65 -3.87
C LEU A 55 14.09 8.25 -3.86
N GLY A 56 14.57 7.56 -4.88
CA GLY A 56 15.97 7.18 -5.04
C GLY A 56 16.41 5.92 -4.32
N GLY A 57 15.48 5.18 -3.67
CA GLY A 57 15.74 3.86 -3.07
C GLY A 57 15.96 2.77 -4.11
N ARG A 58 16.41 1.59 -3.65
CA ARG A 58 16.35 0.36 -4.42
C ARG A 58 15.19 -0.48 -3.92
N ALA A 59 14.24 -0.79 -4.81
CA ALA A 59 13.09 -1.60 -4.46
C ALA A 59 13.06 -2.88 -5.26
N SER A 60 12.69 -3.98 -4.62
CA SER A 60 12.29 -5.22 -5.26
C SER A 60 10.88 -5.58 -4.80
N VAL A 61 10.12 -6.25 -5.65
CA VAL A 61 8.73 -6.58 -5.35
C VAL A 61 8.46 -8.06 -5.54
N THR A 62 7.63 -8.62 -4.65
CA THR A 62 7.00 -9.92 -4.84
C THR A 62 5.49 -9.79 -4.65
N GLY A 63 4.76 -10.39 -5.56
CA GLY A 63 3.31 -10.41 -5.59
C GLY A 63 2.82 -11.40 -6.62
N VAL A 64 1.51 -11.46 -6.83
CA VAL A 64 0.89 -12.39 -7.76
C VAL A 64 0.10 -11.63 -8.81
N ILE A 65 0.25 -12.04 -10.05
CA ILE A 65 -0.51 -11.56 -11.21
C ILE A 65 -1.16 -12.72 -11.94
N GLY A 66 -2.17 -12.45 -12.74
CA GLY A 66 -2.72 -13.42 -13.68
C GLY A 66 -1.77 -13.79 -14.83
N ALA A 67 -2.09 -14.85 -15.54
CA ALA A 67 -1.42 -15.21 -16.80
C ALA A 67 -2.05 -14.47 -18.00
N ASP A 68 -2.44 -13.21 -17.82
CA ASP A 68 -3.16 -12.36 -18.76
C ASP A 68 -2.29 -11.23 -19.34
N ASN A 69 -2.88 -10.44 -20.24
CA ASN A 69 -2.19 -9.31 -20.89
C ASN A 69 -1.84 -8.21 -19.89
N GLU A 70 -2.72 -7.98 -18.94
CA GLU A 70 -2.59 -6.96 -17.93
C GLU A 70 -1.44 -7.27 -16.97
N GLY A 71 -1.28 -8.53 -16.61
CA GLY A 71 -0.12 -8.97 -15.81
C GLY A 71 1.19 -8.79 -16.55
N ARG A 72 1.21 -9.06 -17.87
CA ARG A 72 2.40 -8.77 -18.69
C ARG A 72 2.71 -7.28 -18.71
N ARG A 73 1.68 -6.45 -18.95
CA ARG A 73 1.82 -4.99 -18.99
C ARG A 73 2.31 -4.42 -17.66
N LEU A 74 1.80 -4.90 -16.53
CA LEU A 74 2.26 -4.48 -15.20
C LEU A 74 3.77 -4.74 -15.02
N VAL A 75 4.24 -5.93 -15.41
CA VAL A 75 5.67 -6.28 -15.34
C VAL A 75 6.51 -5.40 -16.27
N GLU A 76 6.02 -5.12 -17.48
CA GLU A 76 6.69 -4.23 -18.42
C GLU A 76 6.82 -2.81 -17.86
N MET A 77 5.74 -2.25 -17.31
CA MET A 77 5.74 -0.91 -16.67
C MET A 77 6.75 -0.82 -15.52
N LEU A 78 6.89 -1.86 -14.70
CA LEU A 78 7.90 -1.89 -13.64
C LEU A 78 9.32 -1.92 -14.21
N ARG A 79 9.56 -2.74 -15.24
CA ARG A 79 10.87 -2.86 -15.89
C ARG A 79 11.31 -1.60 -16.62
N GLU A 80 10.38 -0.92 -17.28
CA GLU A 80 10.62 0.38 -17.94
C GLU A 80 11.11 1.44 -16.95
N LYS A 81 10.68 1.35 -15.69
CA LYS A 81 11.14 2.21 -14.59
C LYS A 81 12.44 1.70 -13.93
N GLY A 82 13.00 0.59 -14.38
CA GLY A 82 14.21 -0.01 -13.78
C GLY A 82 13.96 -0.73 -12.45
N ILE A 83 12.70 -1.12 -12.17
CA ILE A 83 12.32 -1.82 -10.94
C ILE A 83 12.45 -3.34 -11.14
N GLU A 84 13.10 -4.03 -10.20
CA GLU A 84 13.26 -5.49 -10.23
C GLU A 84 11.90 -6.20 -10.04
N ALA A 85 11.45 -6.92 -11.08
CA ALA A 85 10.16 -7.61 -11.12
C ALA A 85 10.27 -9.15 -11.07
N ASP A 86 11.45 -9.69 -10.78
CA ASP A 86 11.70 -11.15 -10.81
C ASP A 86 10.99 -11.92 -9.69
N GLY A 87 10.49 -11.21 -8.69
CA GLY A 87 9.67 -11.75 -7.61
C GLY A 87 8.19 -11.88 -7.93
N ILE A 88 7.75 -11.44 -9.11
CA ILE A 88 6.34 -11.50 -9.49
C ILE A 88 5.99 -12.89 -10.01
N ILE A 89 5.05 -13.53 -9.33
CA ILE A 89 4.61 -14.90 -9.63
C ILE A 89 3.34 -14.83 -10.50
N LYS A 90 3.36 -15.57 -11.63
CA LYS A 90 2.18 -15.75 -12.47
C LYS A 90 1.32 -16.90 -11.94
N ASP A 91 0.04 -16.65 -11.75
CA ASP A 91 -0.95 -17.63 -11.34
C ASP A 91 -2.12 -17.62 -12.35
N ALA A 92 -2.24 -18.71 -13.12
CA ALA A 92 -3.27 -18.82 -14.16
C ALA A 92 -4.69 -19.02 -13.59
N THR A 93 -4.83 -19.25 -12.29
CA THR A 93 -6.13 -19.49 -11.65
C THR A 93 -6.85 -18.19 -11.28
N ARG A 94 -6.17 -17.04 -11.44
CA ARG A 94 -6.73 -15.72 -11.09
C ARG A 94 -6.43 -14.66 -12.14
N PRO A 95 -7.28 -13.63 -12.26
CA PRO A 95 -6.97 -12.47 -13.07
C PRO A 95 -5.93 -11.58 -12.38
N THR A 96 -5.21 -10.76 -13.15
CA THR A 96 -4.50 -9.60 -12.63
C THR A 96 -5.52 -8.60 -12.08
N THR A 97 -5.27 -8.06 -10.88
CA THR A 97 -6.18 -7.09 -10.26
C THR A 97 -6.12 -5.76 -10.98
N ILE A 98 -7.28 -5.29 -11.45
CA ILE A 98 -7.44 -3.98 -12.10
C ILE A 98 -8.60 -3.23 -11.45
N LYS A 99 -8.38 -1.96 -11.16
CA LYS A 99 -9.40 -1.02 -10.72
C LYS A 99 -9.64 0.01 -11.82
N THR A 100 -10.77 -0.09 -12.49
CA THR A 100 -11.12 0.82 -13.58
C THR A 100 -12.07 1.91 -13.08
N ARG A 101 -11.68 3.17 -13.30
CA ARG A 101 -12.47 4.36 -12.95
C ARG A 101 -12.88 5.11 -14.20
N ILE A 102 -14.19 5.33 -14.38
CA ILE A 102 -14.72 6.18 -15.43
C ILE A 102 -14.93 7.59 -14.86
N ILE A 103 -14.30 8.58 -15.49
CA ILE A 103 -14.27 9.98 -15.04
C ILE A 103 -14.89 10.87 -16.11
N ALA A 104 -15.91 11.63 -15.73
CA ALA A 104 -16.51 12.68 -16.56
C ALA A 104 -16.55 13.99 -15.76
N HIS A 105 -16.27 15.11 -16.40
CA HIS A 105 -16.31 16.45 -15.77
C HIS A 105 -15.55 16.51 -14.42
N SER A 106 -14.38 15.87 -14.36
CA SER A 106 -13.54 15.77 -13.14
C SER A 106 -14.19 15.03 -11.97
N GLN A 107 -15.26 14.27 -12.23
CA GLN A 107 -15.93 13.46 -11.22
C GLN A 107 -15.88 11.97 -11.60
N GLN A 108 -15.63 11.11 -10.61
CA GLN A 108 -15.71 9.67 -10.80
C GLN A 108 -17.19 9.25 -10.90
N MET A 109 -17.60 8.76 -12.08
CA MET A 109 -18.96 8.30 -12.33
C MET A 109 -19.19 6.88 -11.82
N VAL A 110 -18.24 6.00 -12.09
CA VAL A 110 -18.31 4.59 -11.70
C VAL A 110 -16.91 4.01 -11.57
N ARG A 111 -16.75 3.04 -10.66
CA ARG A 111 -15.58 2.17 -10.59
C ARG A 111 -16.03 0.73 -10.70
N PHE A 112 -15.31 -0.07 -11.47
CA PHE A 112 -15.47 -1.51 -11.51
C PHE A 112 -14.11 -2.18 -11.39
N ASP A 113 -14.07 -3.24 -10.59
CA ASP A 113 -12.84 -3.94 -10.24
C ASP A 113 -12.89 -5.36 -10.82
N ARG A 114 -11.81 -5.75 -11.53
CA ARG A 114 -11.56 -7.13 -11.91
C ARG A 114 -10.54 -7.69 -10.94
N GLU A 115 -10.97 -8.51 -10.02
CA GLU A 115 -10.15 -9.01 -8.93
C GLU A 115 -10.64 -10.38 -8.42
N MET A 116 -9.75 -11.08 -7.74
CA MET A 116 -10.06 -12.26 -6.94
C MET A 116 -9.52 -12.05 -5.53
N LYS A 117 -10.36 -12.29 -4.52
CA LYS A 117 -10.01 -12.13 -3.11
C LYS A 117 -9.63 -13.45 -2.43
N ASP A 118 -9.90 -14.58 -3.10
CA ASP A 118 -9.53 -15.88 -2.57
C ASP A 118 -8.03 -15.99 -2.33
N LYS A 119 -7.66 -16.69 -1.28
CA LYS A 119 -6.25 -16.92 -0.92
C LYS A 119 -5.52 -17.63 -2.08
N ILE A 120 -4.28 -17.23 -2.31
CA ILE A 120 -3.41 -17.92 -3.27
C ILE A 120 -3.20 -19.38 -2.89
N GLY A 121 -3.09 -20.24 -3.89
CA GLY A 121 -2.87 -21.68 -3.68
C GLY A 121 -1.51 -22.01 -3.04
N PRO A 122 -1.35 -23.24 -2.50
CA PRO A 122 -0.13 -23.65 -1.81
C PRO A 122 1.15 -23.54 -2.66
N ASP A 123 1.07 -23.88 -3.94
CA ASP A 123 2.23 -23.83 -4.86
C ASP A 123 2.66 -22.38 -5.11
N THR A 124 1.70 -21.49 -5.33
CA THR A 124 1.97 -20.07 -5.50
C THR A 124 2.55 -19.48 -4.21
N THR A 125 1.99 -19.83 -3.04
CA THR A 125 2.53 -19.45 -1.73
C THR A 125 3.97 -19.90 -1.55
N ALA A 126 4.30 -21.16 -1.91
CA ALA A 126 5.65 -21.68 -1.80
C ALA A 126 6.67 -20.92 -2.68
N LYS A 127 6.28 -20.55 -3.91
CA LYS A 127 7.11 -19.73 -4.81
C LYS A 127 7.37 -18.34 -4.24
N VAL A 128 6.32 -17.66 -3.72
CA VAL A 128 6.44 -16.34 -3.07
C VAL A 128 7.37 -16.44 -1.87
N LEU A 129 7.17 -17.39 -0.96
CA LEU A 129 8.03 -17.57 0.21
C LEU A 129 9.48 -17.90 -0.17
N SER A 130 9.71 -18.68 -1.22
CA SER A 130 11.03 -18.96 -1.73
C SER A 130 11.76 -17.70 -2.20
N TYR A 131 11.04 -16.81 -2.91
CA TYR A 131 11.59 -15.51 -3.31
C TYR A 131 11.89 -14.63 -2.10
N ILE A 132 10.96 -14.52 -1.14
CA ILE A 132 11.13 -13.74 0.10
C ILE A 132 12.39 -14.20 0.85
N LYS A 133 12.57 -15.52 1.04
CA LYS A 133 13.74 -16.09 1.73
C LYS A 133 15.08 -15.69 1.10
N ARG A 134 15.11 -15.49 -0.21
CA ARG A 134 16.31 -15.03 -0.94
C ARG A 134 16.45 -13.50 -0.87
N ALA A 135 15.38 -12.76 -1.18
CA ALA A 135 15.42 -11.32 -1.33
C ALA A 135 15.59 -10.57 0.01
N ALA A 136 14.98 -11.06 1.09
CA ALA A 136 15.09 -10.48 2.43
C ALA A 136 16.52 -10.40 2.96
N LYS A 137 17.40 -11.32 2.56
CA LYS A 137 18.82 -11.30 2.94
C LYS A 137 19.54 -10.04 2.44
N ALA A 138 19.17 -9.56 1.25
CA ALA A 138 19.78 -8.37 0.64
C ALA A 138 19.04 -7.09 0.97
N ALA A 139 17.81 -7.15 1.48
CA ALA A 139 17.02 -6.00 1.89
C ALA A 139 17.52 -5.41 3.21
N ASP A 140 17.36 -4.11 3.37
CA ASP A 140 17.59 -3.41 4.63
C ASP A 140 16.29 -3.34 5.46
N LEU A 141 15.11 -3.39 4.79
CA LEU A 141 13.78 -3.42 5.38
C LEU A 141 12.81 -4.17 4.48
N VAL A 142 11.76 -4.78 5.07
CA VAL A 142 10.67 -5.46 4.37
C VAL A 142 9.35 -4.73 4.59
N VAL A 143 8.59 -4.49 3.52
CA VAL A 143 7.23 -3.94 3.54
C VAL A 143 6.24 -5.04 3.20
N ILE A 144 5.18 -5.15 3.98
CA ILE A 144 3.97 -5.90 3.64
C ILE A 144 2.89 -4.86 3.31
N SER A 145 2.45 -4.82 2.05
CA SER A 145 1.41 -3.90 1.55
C SER A 145 0.18 -4.72 1.21
N ASP A 146 -0.80 -4.68 2.12
CA ASP A 146 -2.00 -5.52 2.07
C ASP A 146 -3.18 -4.75 1.47
N TYR A 147 -3.83 -5.34 0.46
CA TYR A 147 -5.06 -4.84 -0.15
C TYR A 147 -6.18 -5.89 -0.12
N ALA A 148 -6.00 -6.97 0.67
CA ALA A 148 -6.94 -8.09 0.79
C ALA A 148 -7.32 -8.69 -0.58
N LYS A 149 -6.31 -8.94 -1.44
CA LYS A 149 -6.48 -9.59 -2.75
C LYS A 149 -5.93 -11.02 -2.77
N GLY A 150 -5.79 -11.62 -1.58
CA GLY A 150 -5.51 -13.04 -1.38
C GLY A 150 -4.04 -13.43 -1.32
N LEU A 151 -3.10 -12.51 -1.56
CA LEU A 151 -1.67 -12.78 -1.37
C LEU A 151 -1.33 -12.84 0.13
N ILE A 152 -1.78 -11.86 0.89
CA ILE A 152 -1.43 -11.75 2.31
C ILE A 152 -2.28 -12.73 3.10
N THR A 153 -1.63 -13.77 3.61
CA THR A 153 -2.20 -14.79 4.47
C THR A 153 -1.46 -14.84 5.79
N GLN A 154 -2.12 -15.32 6.84
CA GLN A 154 -1.49 -15.46 8.15
C GLN A 154 -0.14 -16.19 8.07
N ARG A 155 -0.11 -17.34 7.38
CA ARG A 155 1.12 -18.11 7.18
C ARG A 155 2.23 -17.30 6.51
N LEU A 156 1.90 -16.54 5.45
CA LEU A 156 2.90 -15.74 4.74
C LEU A 156 3.49 -14.66 5.64
N VAL A 157 2.64 -13.98 6.42
CA VAL A 157 3.08 -12.93 7.36
C VAL A 157 3.95 -13.54 8.47
N GLU A 158 3.50 -14.63 9.10
CA GLU A 158 4.23 -15.31 10.18
C GLU A 158 5.61 -15.80 9.71
N GLU A 159 5.67 -16.52 8.56
CA GLU A 159 6.97 -17.02 8.02
C GLU A 159 7.90 -15.87 7.63
N THR A 160 7.35 -14.78 7.06
CA THR A 160 8.12 -13.58 6.70
C THR A 160 8.66 -12.87 7.94
N ASN A 161 7.81 -12.61 8.93
CA ASN A 161 8.20 -11.93 10.16
C ASN A 161 9.26 -12.74 10.93
N ALA A 162 9.06 -14.04 11.11
CA ALA A 162 10.03 -14.92 11.75
C ALA A 162 11.39 -14.97 11.01
N LEU A 163 11.37 -14.92 9.68
CA LEU A 163 12.59 -14.82 8.88
C LEU A 163 13.29 -13.48 9.12
N CYS A 164 12.55 -12.36 9.07
CA CYS A 164 13.09 -11.02 9.23
C CYS A 164 13.67 -10.82 10.64
N GLN A 165 13.00 -11.32 11.68
CA GLN A 165 13.52 -11.32 13.04
C GLN A 165 14.89 -12.03 13.14
N ARG A 166 15.02 -13.23 12.54
CA ARG A 166 16.32 -13.94 12.51
C ARG A 166 17.41 -13.20 11.75
N LEU A 167 17.03 -12.42 10.74
CA LEU A 167 17.97 -11.62 9.94
C LEU A 167 18.24 -10.23 10.53
N GLY A 168 17.57 -9.85 11.62
CA GLY A 168 17.64 -8.49 12.21
C GLY A 168 17.09 -7.42 11.25
N LYS A 169 16.04 -7.74 10.46
CA LYS A 169 15.44 -6.81 9.49
C LYS A 169 14.10 -6.32 9.99
N PRO A 170 13.86 -4.99 9.97
CA PRO A 170 12.54 -4.46 10.32
C PRO A 170 11.49 -4.85 9.27
N VAL A 171 10.25 -5.03 9.76
CA VAL A 171 9.06 -5.30 8.94
C VAL A 171 8.06 -4.18 9.18
N ALA A 172 7.66 -3.49 8.12
CA ALA A 172 6.61 -2.49 8.13
C ALA A 172 5.37 -3.03 7.39
N VAL A 173 4.19 -2.69 7.89
CA VAL A 173 2.92 -3.17 7.32
C VAL A 173 1.99 -2.00 7.04
N ASP A 174 1.54 -1.89 5.78
CA ASP A 174 0.35 -1.13 5.40
C ASP A 174 -0.84 -2.10 5.46
N PRO A 175 -1.73 -1.98 6.47
CA PRO A 175 -2.62 -3.05 6.86
C PRO A 175 -3.97 -3.04 6.14
N LYS A 176 -4.70 -4.17 6.26
CA LYS A 176 -6.16 -4.25 6.08
C LYS A 176 -6.82 -4.79 7.34
N VAL A 177 -7.99 -4.25 7.66
CA VAL A 177 -8.73 -4.53 8.90
C VAL A 177 -8.96 -6.03 9.09
N GLU A 178 -9.28 -6.74 8.02
CA GLU A 178 -9.56 -8.20 8.01
C GLU A 178 -8.35 -9.04 8.48
N HIS A 179 -7.13 -8.51 8.36
CA HIS A 179 -5.89 -9.23 8.60
C HIS A 179 -5.09 -8.70 9.80
N PHE A 180 -5.65 -7.81 10.62
CA PHE A 180 -4.92 -7.16 11.70
C PHE A 180 -4.23 -8.16 12.64
N ASP A 181 -4.87 -9.29 12.95
CA ASP A 181 -4.27 -10.31 13.80
C ASP A 181 -3.07 -11.05 13.20
N PHE A 182 -2.85 -10.92 11.88
CA PHE A 182 -1.68 -11.52 11.22
C PHE A 182 -0.40 -10.73 11.50
N TYR A 183 -0.50 -9.41 11.79
CA TYR A 183 0.66 -8.51 11.89
C TYR A 183 1.32 -8.47 13.27
N LYS A 184 1.06 -9.47 14.11
CA LYS A 184 1.65 -9.51 15.47
C LYS A 184 3.18 -9.58 15.44
N GLY A 185 3.82 -8.77 16.28
CA GLY A 185 5.26 -8.75 16.48
C GLY A 185 6.08 -8.17 15.31
N VAL A 186 5.45 -7.46 14.37
CA VAL A 186 6.16 -6.70 13.33
C VAL A 186 6.77 -5.41 13.91
N THR A 187 7.62 -4.73 13.16
CA THR A 187 8.27 -3.50 13.64
C THR A 187 7.29 -2.34 13.69
N ILE A 188 6.57 -2.07 12.59
CA ILE A 188 5.63 -0.95 12.52
C ILE A 188 4.40 -1.30 11.68
N VAL A 189 3.23 -0.81 12.09
CA VAL A 189 1.97 -0.89 11.32
C VAL A 189 1.43 0.52 11.10
N THR A 190 0.90 0.78 9.89
CA THR A 190 0.50 2.14 9.47
C THR A 190 -0.99 2.23 9.07
N PRO A 191 -1.96 1.94 9.96
CA PRO A 191 -3.36 2.08 9.64
C PRO A 191 -3.76 3.53 9.43
N ASN A 192 -4.77 3.77 8.59
CA ASN A 192 -5.47 5.03 8.61
C ASN A 192 -6.48 5.09 9.76
N ASN A 193 -7.07 6.28 9.98
CA ASN A 193 -8.01 6.53 11.08
C ASN A 193 -9.21 5.56 11.07
N LEU A 194 -9.76 5.27 9.90
CA LEU A 194 -10.89 4.35 9.74
C LEU A 194 -10.48 2.89 10.03
N GLU A 195 -9.34 2.46 9.50
CA GLU A 195 -8.79 1.13 9.76
C GLU A 195 -8.45 0.94 11.24
N ALA A 196 -7.87 1.96 11.87
CA ALA A 196 -7.59 1.94 13.30
C ALA A 196 -8.87 1.86 14.14
N SER A 197 -9.89 2.65 13.82
CA SER A 197 -11.20 2.60 14.48
C SER A 197 -11.83 1.21 14.36
N GLN A 198 -11.92 0.68 13.15
CA GLN A 198 -12.54 -0.63 12.91
C GLN A 198 -11.77 -1.78 13.57
N ALA A 199 -10.43 -1.75 13.50
CA ALA A 199 -9.61 -2.81 14.06
C ALA A 199 -9.55 -2.78 15.60
N SER A 200 -9.60 -1.60 16.22
CA SER A 200 -9.63 -1.45 17.68
C SER A 200 -11.01 -1.69 18.30
N GLY A 201 -12.08 -1.50 17.51
CA GLY A 201 -13.46 -1.44 18.01
C GLY A 201 -13.77 -0.14 18.78
N VAL A 202 -12.89 0.88 18.68
CA VAL A 202 -13.07 2.20 19.29
C VAL A 202 -13.40 3.19 18.19
N ASP A 203 -14.54 3.85 18.27
CA ASP A 203 -14.89 4.93 17.33
C ASP A 203 -14.01 6.17 17.60
N ILE A 204 -13.17 6.53 16.64
CA ILE A 204 -12.18 7.62 16.78
C ILE A 204 -12.84 8.94 16.34
N THR A 205 -13.28 9.72 17.32
CA THR A 205 -13.94 11.03 17.11
C THR A 205 -13.11 12.22 17.61
N ASP A 206 -12.18 11.96 18.54
CA ASP A 206 -11.33 12.96 19.17
C ASP A 206 -9.96 12.37 19.56
N ASN A 207 -9.12 13.15 20.24
CA ASN A 207 -7.81 12.70 20.64
C ASN A 207 -7.83 11.64 21.76
N ASP A 208 -8.82 11.66 22.65
CA ASP A 208 -8.93 10.68 23.75
C ASP A 208 -9.33 9.30 23.19
N THR A 209 -10.27 9.26 22.27
CA THR A 209 -10.67 8.04 21.57
C THR A 209 -9.58 7.51 20.64
N LEU A 210 -8.80 8.40 20.01
CA LEU A 210 -7.62 8.03 19.24
C LEU A 210 -6.55 7.38 20.13
N HIS A 211 -6.25 7.99 21.28
CA HIS A 211 -5.29 7.44 22.25
C HIS A 211 -5.72 6.02 22.66
N ARG A 212 -6.98 5.83 23.06
CA ARG A 212 -7.52 4.52 23.42
C ARG A 212 -7.42 3.49 22.28
N ALA A 213 -7.78 3.89 21.05
CA ALA A 213 -7.66 3.03 19.88
C ALA A 213 -6.21 2.62 19.62
N GLY A 214 -5.29 3.58 19.72
CA GLY A 214 -3.85 3.37 19.58
C GLY A 214 -3.31 2.40 20.63
N GLU A 215 -3.64 2.57 21.91
CA GLU A 215 -3.24 1.66 22.98
C GLU A 215 -3.78 0.23 22.76
N VAL A 216 -5.07 0.09 22.39
CA VAL A 216 -5.67 -1.21 22.12
C VAL A 216 -4.91 -1.92 21.00
N LEU A 217 -4.65 -1.24 19.89
CA LEU A 217 -3.95 -1.83 18.73
C LEU A 217 -2.48 -2.10 19.02
N PHE A 218 -1.78 -1.18 19.66
CA PHE A 218 -0.37 -1.33 20.01
C PHE A 218 -0.15 -2.56 20.91
N ASN A 219 -0.99 -2.71 21.94
CA ASN A 219 -0.94 -3.86 22.85
C ASN A 219 -1.34 -5.16 22.16
N ARG A 220 -2.40 -5.15 21.31
CA ARG A 220 -2.87 -6.32 20.57
C ARG A 220 -1.84 -6.85 19.59
N LEU A 221 -1.14 -5.94 18.91
CA LEU A 221 -0.14 -6.29 17.89
C LEU A 221 1.22 -6.63 18.48
N GLY A 222 1.58 -6.08 19.64
CA GLY A 222 2.92 -6.22 20.22
C GLY A 222 4.00 -5.73 19.24
N CYS A 223 3.69 -4.71 18.44
CA CYS A 223 4.63 -4.08 17.51
C CYS A 223 5.53 -3.09 18.23
N GLN A 224 6.63 -2.66 17.60
CA GLN A 224 7.52 -1.66 18.19
C GLN A 224 6.99 -0.23 18.01
N ALA A 225 6.20 0.00 16.94
CA ALA A 225 5.56 1.26 16.66
C ALA A 225 4.22 1.06 15.93
N LEU A 226 3.28 1.99 16.13
CA LEU A 226 2.02 2.09 15.41
C LEU A 226 1.88 3.54 14.93
N LEU A 227 1.76 3.77 13.63
CA LEU A 227 1.59 5.09 13.04
C LEU A 227 0.18 5.21 12.46
N ILE A 228 -0.72 5.91 13.13
CA ILE A 228 -2.09 6.15 12.65
C ILE A 228 -2.10 7.41 11.79
N THR A 229 -2.45 7.27 10.50
CA THR A 229 -2.63 8.42 9.60
C THR A 229 -4.04 8.99 9.73
N ARG A 230 -4.15 10.33 9.84
CA ARG A 230 -5.38 11.03 10.22
C ARG A 230 -5.83 12.07 9.19
N GLY A 231 -5.40 11.94 7.94
CA GLY A 231 -5.72 12.87 6.86
C GLY A 231 -5.30 14.30 7.20
N GLU A 232 -6.25 15.23 7.22
CA GLU A 232 -6.03 16.64 7.54
C GLU A 232 -5.49 16.87 8.96
N ASN A 233 -5.68 15.93 9.88
CA ASN A 233 -5.17 15.98 11.24
C ASN A 233 -3.74 15.39 11.38
N GLY A 234 -3.06 15.12 10.27
CA GLY A 234 -1.67 14.62 10.28
C GLY A 234 -1.55 13.16 10.69
N MET A 235 -0.68 12.85 11.65
CA MET A 235 -0.38 11.48 12.08
C MET A 235 -0.18 11.41 13.59
N SER A 236 -0.45 10.24 14.19
CA SER A 236 -0.10 9.94 15.58
C SER A 236 0.75 8.68 15.63
N LEU A 237 1.95 8.80 16.18
CA LEU A 237 2.92 7.73 16.36
C LEU A 237 2.88 7.24 17.81
N PHE A 238 2.61 5.95 18.00
CA PHE A 238 2.65 5.26 19.28
C PHE A 238 3.91 4.39 19.33
N GLU A 239 4.70 4.55 20.38
CA GLU A 239 5.87 3.74 20.72
C GLU A 239 5.76 3.30 22.19
N THR A 240 6.61 2.39 22.65
CA THR A 240 6.51 1.78 24.00
C THR A 240 6.36 2.78 25.15
N SER A 241 6.96 3.96 25.03
CA SER A 241 6.99 4.96 26.11
C SER A 241 6.50 6.34 25.69
N SER A 242 6.00 6.49 24.49
CA SER A 242 5.60 7.81 23.98
C SER A 242 4.50 7.73 22.94
N GLU A 243 3.66 8.75 22.92
CA GLU A 243 2.79 9.11 21.81
C GLU A 243 3.25 10.46 21.26
N THR A 244 3.43 10.53 19.96
CA THR A 244 3.85 11.75 19.26
C THR A 244 2.85 12.13 18.21
N HIS A 245 2.25 13.30 18.33
CA HIS A 245 1.41 13.88 17.28
C HIS A 245 2.26 14.64 16.28
N ILE A 246 2.08 14.34 15.00
CA ILE A 246 2.76 14.99 13.86
C ILE A 246 1.69 15.72 13.05
N PRO A 247 1.62 17.06 13.13
CA PRO A 247 0.60 17.82 12.43
C PRO A 247 0.78 17.73 10.91
N THR A 248 -0.34 17.84 10.16
CA THR A 248 -0.27 17.86 8.70
C THR A 248 0.53 19.05 8.19
N VAL A 249 1.23 18.85 7.10
CA VAL A 249 1.94 19.89 6.36
C VAL A 249 1.28 20.21 5.01
N ALA A 250 0.23 19.48 4.64
CA ALA A 250 -0.54 19.72 3.43
C ALA A 250 -1.21 21.09 3.51
N LYS A 251 -1.03 21.93 2.47
CA LYS A 251 -1.65 23.27 2.36
C LYS A 251 -2.96 23.21 1.58
N GLU A 252 -2.99 22.39 0.54
CA GLU A 252 -4.15 22.16 -0.32
C GLU A 252 -4.26 20.68 -0.61
N VAL A 253 -5.47 20.14 -0.63
CA VAL A 253 -5.74 18.73 -0.90
C VAL A 253 -6.60 18.65 -2.14
N PHE A 254 -6.04 18.07 -3.21
CA PHE A 254 -6.76 17.85 -4.48
C PHE A 254 -7.17 16.38 -4.63
N ASP A 255 -6.29 15.45 -4.27
CA ASP A 255 -6.57 14.01 -4.36
C ASP A 255 -5.79 13.26 -3.27
N VAL A 256 -6.47 12.41 -2.53
CA VAL A 256 -5.86 11.57 -1.48
C VAL A 256 -5.44 10.18 -1.98
N SER A 257 -5.67 9.90 -3.27
CA SER A 257 -5.34 8.60 -3.87
C SER A 257 -3.83 8.34 -3.83
N GLY A 258 -3.42 7.21 -3.22
CA GLY A 258 -2.01 6.85 -3.09
C GLY A 258 -1.25 7.55 -1.96
N ALA A 259 -1.92 8.39 -1.14
CA ALA A 259 -1.27 9.04 0.00
C ALA A 259 -0.72 8.01 1.00
N GLY A 260 -1.48 6.94 1.31
CA GLY A 260 -1.02 5.83 2.15
C GLY A 260 0.21 5.14 1.58
N ASP A 261 0.20 4.85 0.26
CA ASP A 261 1.35 4.25 -0.44
C ASP A 261 2.59 5.14 -0.33
N THR A 262 2.41 6.46 -0.42
CA THR A 262 3.50 7.42 -0.26
C THR A 262 4.01 7.46 1.17
N VAL A 263 3.11 7.43 2.16
CA VAL A 263 3.49 7.37 3.59
C VAL A 263 4.35 6.14 3.85
N ILE A 264 3.86 4.94 3.53
CA ILE A 264 4.60 3.70 3.80
C ILE A 264 5.93 3.66 3.04
N SER A 265 5.98 4.20 1.82
CA SER A 265 7.19 4.25 0.99
C SER A 265 8.26 5.16 1.58
N ALA A 266 7.90 6.41 1.91
CA ALA A 266 8.83 7.38 2.49
C ALA A 266 9.28 6.98 3.88
N LEU A 267 8.36 6.49 4.73
CA LEU A 267 8.64 5.97 6.06
C LEU A 267 9.69 4.85 6.01
N THR A 268 9.41 3.84 5.20
CA THR A 268 10.25 2.63 5.15
C THR A 268 11.59 2.88 4.48
N LEU A 269 11.64 3.73 3.46
CA LEU A 269 12.91 4.13 2.85
C LEU A 269 13.78 4.91 3.84
N SER A 270 13.19 5.82 4.62
CA SER A 270 13.90 6.59 5.65
C SER A 270 14.43 5.69 6.76
N MET A 271 13.61 4.74 7.26
CA MET A 271 14.04 3.74 8.24
C MET A 271 15.16 2.85 7.69
N ALA A 272 15.05 2.38 6.43
CA ALA A 272 16.08 1.58 5.78
C ALA A 272 17.40 2.35 5.55
N ALA A 273 17.32 3.67 5.49
CA ALA A 273 18.48 4.56 5.45
C ALA A 273 19.08 4.86 6.82
N GLY A 274 18.44 4.42 7.92
CA GLY A 274 18.93 4.56 9.28
C GLY A 274 18.28 5.67 10.11
N ALA A 275 17.18 6.27 9.62
CA ALA A 275 16.41 7.23 10.41
C ALA A 275 15.69 6.53 11.58
N THR A 276 15.46 7.27 12.67
CA THR A 276 14.54 6.83 13.73
C THR A 276 13.12 6.73 13.21
N VAL A 277 12.25 5.95 13.88
CA VAL A 277 10.84 5.83 13.48
C VAL A 277 10.17 7.20 13.51
N SER A 278 10.43 8.02 14.53
CA SER A 278 9.88 9.37 14.67
C SER A 278 10.30 10.30 13.51
N ASP A 279 11.59 10.29 13.12
CA ASP A 279 12.05 11.13 12.00
C ASP A 279 11.51 10.61 10.66
N ALA A 280 11.47 9.30 10.47
CA ALA A 280 10.88 8.67 9.29
C ALA A 280 9.38 9.01 9.16
N ALA A 281 8.63 9.03 10.27
CA ALA A 281 7.22 9.45 10.28
C ALA A 281 7.05 10.93 9.89
N LYS A 282 7.91 11.83 10.38
CA LYS A 282 7.90 13.24 9.97
C LYS A 282 8.19 13.39 8.47
N ILE A 283 9.21 12.68 7.96
CA ILE A 283 9.55 12.70 6.52
C ILE A 283 8.37 12.17 5.70
N SER A 284 7.73 11.08 6.11
CA SER A 284 6.59 10.51 5.40
C SER A 284 5.37 11.44 5.39
N ASN A 285 5.14 12.21 6.46
CA ASN A 285 4.10 13.23 6.52
C ASN A 285 4.34 14.35 5.50
N HIS A 286 5.60 14.80 5.33
CA HIS A 286 5.95 15.79 4.31
C HIS A 286 5.77 15.23 2.89
N ALA A 287 6.20 13.99 2.65
CA ALA A 287 6.01 13.32 1.36
C ALA A 287 4.52 13.20 0.99
N ALA A 288 3.69 12.77 1.94
CA ALA A 288 2.23 12.70 1.76
C ALA A 288 1.63 14.09 1.47
N GLY A 289 2.07 15.13 2.20
CA GLY A 289 1.61 16.51 1.99
C GLY A 289 1.91 17.06 0.58
N ILE A 290 2.98 16.59 -0.06
CA ILE A 290 3.31 16.95 -1.46
C ILE A 290 2.33 16.24 -2.41
N VAL A 291 2.12 14.94 -2.25
CA VAL A 291 1.35 14.11 -3.18
C VAL A 291 -0.13 14.48 -3.18
N VAL A 292 -0.73 14.76 -2.03
CA VAL A 292 -2.16 15.15 -1.97
C VAL A 292 -2.44 16.50 -2.64
N GLY A 293 -1.41 17.29 -2.91
CA GLY A 293 -1.49 18.53 -3.69
C GLY A 293 -1.51 18.33 -5.22
N VAL A 294 -1.48 17.09 -5.71
CA VAL A 294 -1.44 16.75 -7.14
C VAL A 294 -2.60 15.81 -7.48
N VAL A 295 -3.26 16.03 -8.60
CA VAL A 295 -4.37 15.16 -9.05
C VAL A 295 -3.85 13.82 -9.54
N GLY A 296 -4.42 12.71 -9.07
CA GLY A 296 -4.06 11.33 -9.41
C GLY A 296 -2.99 10.74 -8.49
N THR A 297 -2.59 9.49 -8.77
CA THR A 297 -1.50 8.80 -8.05
C THR A 297 -0.14 9.38 -8.46
N ALA A 298 0.21 10.51 -7.88
CA ALA A 298 1.53 11.13 -8.09
C ALA A 298 2.61 10.39 -7.27
N THR A 299 3.86 10.46 -7.75
CA THR A 299 5.05 10.07 -6.99
C THR A 299 5.83 11.30 -6.57
N VAL A 300 6.46 11.27 -5.40
CA VAL A 300 7.35 12.33 -4.91
C VAL A 300 8.68 12.30 -5.62
#